data_cdf9c2cf81249d0b82bc35b10b7e7307
#
_entry.id   cdf9c2cf81249d0b82bc35b10b7e7307
#
_cell.length_a   1.000
_cell.length_b   1.000
_cell.length_c   1.000
_cell.angle_alpha   90.00
_cell.angle_beta   90.00
_cell.angle_gamma   90.00
#
_symmetry.space_group_name_H-M   'P 1'
#
loop_
_entity.id
_entity.type
_entity.pdbx_description
1 polymer ?
#
loop_
_entity_poly.entity_id
_entity_poly.type
_entity_poly.pdbx_seq_one_letter_code
_entity_poly.pdbx_strand_id
1 'polypeptide(L)'
;MSLLIIGSIFLLFANLPIPGYADFMAGIFGANWTEFFMVPYNMTMNIMTLFVMIGISQDLSKHYDLDDLAGIIYGIVGFLILTPTLLSADDASGIPMGNLSASGLFLGMMSAVFAVEIIRWVLARGWKLTMPDSVPSNVAKSFDALIPGLFVILIFNILR
;
A
#
# COMPACT_ATOMS: atom_id res chain seq x y z
N MET A 1 -5.88 -10.75 6.01
CA MET A 1 -5.75 -11.14 7.45
C MET A 1 -4.73 -12.25 7.68
N SER A 2 -4.69 -13.31 6.87
CA SER A 2 -3.70 -14.41 7.02
C SER A 2 -2.23 -13.94 6.99
N LEU A 3 -1.90 -12.93 6.17
CA LEU A 3 -0.55 -12.38 6.08
C LEU A 3 -0.04 -11.81 7.41
N LEU A 4 -0.89 -11.10 8.15
CA LEU A 4 -0.54 -10.52 9.45
C LEU A 4 -0.32 -11.61 10.51
N ILE A 5 -1.08 -12.70 10.43
CA ILE A 5 -0.90 -13.87 11.32
C ILE A 5 0.46 -14.51 11.05
N ILE A 6 0.83 -14.70 9.79
CA ILE A 6 2.14 -15.24 9.41
C ILE A 6 3.27 -14.35 9.96
N GLY A 7 3.17 -13.02 9.79
CA GLY A 7 4.16 -12.09 10.34
C GLY A 7 4.30 -12.17 11.86
N SER A 8 3.17 -12.29 12.59
CA SER A 8 3.22 -12.43 14.05
C SER A 8 3.82 -13.76 14.51
N ILE A 9 3.68 -14.85 13.75
CA ILE A 9 4.34 -16.12 14.04
C ILE A 9 5.88 -15.96 13.96
N PHE A 10 6.39 -15.26 12.94
CA PHE A 10 7.82 -14.98 12.84
C PHE A 10 8.34 -14.13 14.01
N LEU A 11 7.57 -13.14 14.45
CA LEU A 11 7.90 -12.36 15.63
C LEU A 11 7.99 -13.23 16.88
N LEU A 12 7.05 -14.17 17.03
CA LEU A 12 7.02 -15.10 18.15
C LEU A 12 8.29 -15.97 18.18
N PHE A 13 8.69 -16.51 17.03
CA PHE A 13 9.93 -17.29 16.92
C PHE A 13 11.18 -16.45 17.19
N ALA A 14 11.19 -15.14 16.83
CA ALA A 14 12.31 -14.25 17.12
C ALA A 14 12.46 -13.93 18.62
N ASN A 15 11.36 -14.02 19.40
CA ASN A 15 11.31 -13.55 20.79
C ASN A 15 10.80 -14.60 21.78
N LEU A 16 10.97 -15.89 21.51
CA LEU A 16 10.55 -16.97 22.42
C LEU A 16 11.29 -16.88 23.78
N PRO A 17 10.59 -16.69 24.89
CA PRO A 17 11.21 -16.52 26.22
C PRO A 17 11.56 -17.88 26.84
N ILE A 18 12.33 -18.71 26.15
CA ILE A 18 12.77 -20.02 26.65
C ILE A 18 14.27 -19.92 26.98
N PRO A 19 14.69 -20.29 28.21
CA PRO A 19 16.10 -20.30 28.58
C PRO A 19 16.91 -21.22 27.66
N GLY A 20 18.00 -20.70 27.08
CA GLY A 20 18.86 -21.45 26.12
C GLY A 20 18.37 -21.46 24.68
N TYR A 21 17.17 -20.92 24.38
CA TYR A 21 16.66 -20.87 22.99
C TYR A 21 17.54 -20.00 22.08
N ALA A 22 17.95 -18.84 22.55
CA ALA A 22 18.81 -17.93 21.78
C ALA A 22 20.14 -18.57 21.41
N ASP A 23 20.78 -19.29 22.35
CA ASP A 23 22.04 -19.99 22.12
C ASP A 23 21.87 -21.17 21.13
N PHE A 24 20.76 -21.88 21.25
CA PHE A 24 20.41 -22.97 20.33
C PHE A 24 20.20 -22.44 18.89
N MET A 25 19.45 -21.36 18.74
CA MET A 25 19.18 -20.74 17.44
C MET A 25 20.45 -20.10 16.83
N ALA A 26 21.28 -19.46 17.65
CA ALA A 26 22.56 -18.94 17.22
C ALA A 26 23.53 -20.06 16.75
N GLY A 27 23.44 -21.25 17.31
CA GLY A 27 24.20 -22.41 16.87
C GLY A 27 23.78 -22.96 15.51
N ILE A 28 22.51 -22.80 15.13
CA ILE A 28 21.96 -23.30 13.85
C ILE A 28 22.04 -22.24 12.74
N PHE A 29 21.62 -21.00 13.03
CA PHE A 29 21.46 -19.93 12.04
C PHE A 29 22.56 -18.85 12.13
N GLY A 30 23.49 -18.98 13.10
CA GLY A 30 24.54 -17.99 13.33
C GLY A 30 24.12 -16.82 14.22
N ALA A 31 25.06 -15.87 14.44
CA ALA A 31 24.86 -14.75 15.37
C ALA A 31 23.70 -13.82 14.99
N ASN A 32 23.34 -13.74 13.71
CA ASN A 32 22.28 -12.87 13.20
C ASN A 32 20.93 -13.58 13.00
N TRP A 33 20.69 -14.68 13.68
CA TRP A 33 19.46 -15.48 13.52
C TRP A 33 18.19 -14.68 13.77
N THR A 34 18.19 -13.70 14.66
CA THR A 34 17.05 -12.83 14.95
C THR A 34 16.64 -12.01 13.73
N GLU A 35 17.60 -11.52 12.95
CA GLU A 35 17.31 -10.76 11.73
C GLU A 35 16.57 -11.64 10.71
N PHE A 36 16.96 -12.91 10.57
CA PHE A 36 16.30 -13.85 9.67
C PHE A 36 14.78 -13.97 9.95
N PHE A 37 14.38 -13.97 11.22
CA PHE A 37 12.96 -14.02 11.61
C PHE A 37 12.30 -12.64 11.64
N MET A 38 13.05 -11.56 11.87
CA MET A 38 12.52 -10.21 11.92
C MET A 38 12.23 -9.63 10.52
N VAL A 39 12.93 -10.07 9.47
CA VAL A 39 12.68 -9.61 8.10
C VAL A 39 11.23 -9.90 7.64
N PRO A 40 10.69 -11.13 7.73
CA PRO A 40 9.29 -11.38 7.38
C PRO A 40 8.30 -10.60 8.23
N TYR A 41 8.57 -10.43 9.53
CA TYR A 41 7.75 -9.60 10.40
C TYR A 41 7.74 -8.14 9.92
N ASN A 42 8.89 -7.54 9.66
CA ASN A 42 9.01 -6.17 9.19
C ASN A 42 8.30 -5.98 7.84
N MET A 43 8.41 -6.95 6.94
CA MET A 43 7.76 -6.90 5.61
C MET A 43 6.26 -7.21 5.65
N THR A 44 5.70 -7.55 6.79
CA THR A 44 4.26 -7.73 6.96
C THR A 44 3.66 -6.65 7.84
N MET A 45 4.18 -6.46 9.06
CA MET A 45 3.61 -5.53 10.04
C MET A 45 3.98 -4.07 9.78
N ASN A 46 5.23 -3.80 9.37
CA ASN A 46 5.67 -2.42 9.15
C ASN A 46 5.17 -1.82 7.83
N ILE A 47 4.55 -2.61 6.95
CA ILE A 47 3.91 -2.13 5.73
C ILE A 47 2.42 -2.48 5.67
N MET A 48 1.81 -2.78 6.82
CA MET A 48 0.41 -3.22 6.89
C MET A 48 -0.58 -2.22 6.31
N THR A 49 -0.26 -0.92 6.36
CA THR A 49 -1.09 0.14 5.77
C THR A 49 -1.33 -0.11 4.28
N LEU A 50 -0.31 -0.51 3.52
CA LEU A 50 -0.44 -0.79 2.09
C LEU A 50 -1.41 -1.95 1.83
N PHE A 51 -1.33 -3.02 2.63
CA PHE A 51 -2.24 -4.17 2.47
C PHE A 51 -3.69 -3.80 2.77
N VAL A 52 -3.92 -2.98 3.80
CA VAL A 52 -5.25 -2.48 4.15
C VAL A 52 -5.79 -1.57 3.05
N MET A 53 -4.96 -0.69 2.51
CA MET A 53 -5.33 0.20 1.40
C MET A 53 -5.73 -0.58 0.15
N ILE A 54 -4.95 -1.60 -0.22
CA ILE A 54 -5.27 -2.49 -1.35
C ILE A 54 -6.65 -3.12 -1.15
N GLY A 55 -6.90 -3.66 0.05
CA GLY A 55 -8.20 -4.29 0.36
C GLY A 55 -9.36 -3.31 0.26
N ILE A 56 -9.25 -2.13 0.87
CA ILE A 56 -10.30 -1.10 0.84
C ILE A 56 -10.54 -0.58 -0.58
N SER A 57 -9.46 -0.23 -1.30
CA SER A 57 -9.59 0.27 -2.67
C SER A 57 -10.24 -0.76 -3.59
N GLN A 58 -9.87 -2.04 -3.46
CA GLN A 58 -10.44 -3.12 -4.26
C GLN A 58 -11.91 -3.34 -3.95
N ASP A 59 -12.27 -3.42 -2.67
CA ASP A 59 -13.66 -3.65 -2.24
C ASP A 59 -14.57 -2.51 -2.68
N LEU A 60 -14.11 -1.28 -2.50
CA LEU A 60 -14.86 -0.09 -2.88
C LEU A 60 -14.97 0.06 -4.40
N SER A 61 -13.91 -0.23 -5.16
CA SER A 61 -13.95 -0.22 -6.63
C SER A 61 -14.93 -1.24 -7.17
N LYS A 62 -14.95 -2.46 -6.63
CA LYS A 62 -15.94 -3.48 -6.98
C LYS A 62 -17.36 -3.06 -6.64
N HIS A 63 -17.56 -2.41 -5.50
CA HIS A 63 -18.89 -1.94 -5.10
C HIS A 63 -19.46 -0.91 -6.09
N TYR A 64 -18.61 -0.08 -6.69
CA TYR A 64 -18.99 0.94 -7.65
C TYR A 64 -18.84 0.50 -9.12
N ASP A 65 -18.53 -0.76 -9.39
CA ASP A 65 -18.25 -1.30 -10.73
C ASP A 65 -17.17 -0.53 -11.49
N LEU A 66 -16.14 -0.12 -10.76
CA LEU A 66 -14.95 0.58 -11.28
C LEU A 66 -13.81 -0.40 -11.54
N ASP A 67 -12.76 0.08 -12.21
CA ASP A 67 -11.54 -0.70 -12.38
C ASP A 67 -10.79 -0.84 -11.04
N ASP A 68 -10.73 -2.07 -10.52
CA ASP A 68 -10.07 -2.40 -9.25
C ASP A 68 -8.62 -1.92 -9.23
N LEU A 69 -7.90 -2.13 -10.34
CA LEU A 69 -6.48 -1.82 -10.44
C LEU A 69 -6.23 -0.31 -10.38
N ALA A 70 -7.06 0.47 -11.08
CA ALA A 70 -6.98 1.93 -11.03
C ALA A 70 -7.23 2.46 -9.60
N GLY A 71 -8.26 1.95 -8.92
CA GLY A 71 -8.56 2.32 -7.53
C GLY A 71 -7.39 2.05 -6.59
N ILE A 72 -6.75 0.88 -6.69
CA ILE A 72 -5.60 0.50 -5.87
C ILE A 72 -4.40 1.41 -6.16
N ILE A 73 -4.02 1.56 -7.43
CA ILE A 73 -2.83 2.33 -7.82
C ILE A 73 -2.97 3.79 -7.38
N TYR A 74 -4.09 4.43 -7.70
CA TYR A 74 -4.28 5.84 -7.35
C TYR A 74 -4.48 6.06 -5.84
N GLY A 75 -5.03 5.08 -5.12
CA GLY A 75 -5.06 5.09 -3.66
C GLY A 75 -3.66 5.12 -3.05
N ILE A 76 -2.78 4.23 -3.51
CA ILE A 76 -1.39 4.16 -3.06
C ILE A 76 -0.63 5.43 -3.43
N VAL A 77 -0.75 5.91 -4.68
CA VAL A 77 -0.08 7.15 -5.12
C VAL A 77 -0.54 8.35 -4.29
N GLY A 78 -1.85 8.48 -4.03
CA GLY A 78 -2.40 9.53 -3.18
C GLY A 78 -1.84 9.48 -1.76
N PHE A 79 -1.75 8.31 -1.16
CA PHE A 79 -1.15 8.12 0.15
C PHE A 79 0.34 8.53 0.16
N LEU A 80 1.10 8.13 -0.84
CA LEU A 80 2.52 8.48 -0.95
C LEU A 80 2.73 9.99 -1.15
N ILE A 81 1.84 10.68 -1.84
CA ILE A 81 1.86 12.14 -1.99
C ILE A 81 1.65 12.83 -0.63
N LEU A 82 0.72 12.34 0.19
CA LEU A 82 0.43 12.89 1.51
C LEU A 82 1.47 12.51 2.57
N THR A 83 2.22 11.41 2.34
CA THR A 83 3.22 10.95 3.29
C THR A 83 4.48 11.80 3.20
N PRO A 84 4.99 12.36 4.32
CA PRO A 84 6.22 13.12 4.30
C PRO A 84 7.40 12.23 3.90
N THR A 85 8.19 12.68 2.93
CA THR A 85 9.46 12.05 2.56
C THR A 85 10.58 12.58 3.46
N LEU A 86 11.40 11.68 4.00
CA LEU A 86 12.63 12.08 4.66
C LEU A 86 13.68 12.40 3.60
N LEU A 87 14.18 13.63 3.61
CA LEU A 87 15.43 13.97 2.93
C LEU A 87 16.56 13.59 3.88
N SER A 88 17.33 12.56 3.54
CA SER A 88 18.54 12.21 4.27
C SER A 88 19.66 13.19 3.91
N ALA A 89 20.59 13.42 4.85
CA ALA A 89 21.74 14.29 4.65
C ALA A 89 22.67 13.86 3.48
N ASP A 90 22.51 12.60 3.02
CA ASP A 90 23.27 11.99 1.94
C ASP A 90 22.51 11.91 0.60
N ASP A 91 21.62 12.85 0.31
CA ASP A 91 20.78 12.89 -0.92
C ASP A 91 19.87 11.66 -1.15
N ALA A 92 19.77 10.75 -0.19
CA ALA A 92 18.85 9.62 -0.26
C ALA A 92 17.46 10.04 0.24
N SER A 93 16.52 10.21 -0.68
CA SER A 93 15.11 10.38 -0.32
C SER A 93 14.48 9.00 -0.02
N GLY A 94 13.81 8.87 1.10
CA GLY A 94 13.14 7.64 1.50
C GLY A 94 11.78 7.89 2.15
N ILE A 95 10.92 6.89 2.11
CA ILE A 95 9.66 6.91 2.85
C ILE A 95 9.92 6.25 4.20
N PRO A 96 9.65 6.93 5.34
CA PRO A 96 9.82 6.33 6.65
C PRO A 96 8.91 5.09 6.77
N MET A 97 9.49 3.93 7.10
CA MET A 97 8.70 2.71 7.29
C MET A 97 7.63 2.87 8.38
N GLY A 98 7.85 3.74 9.35
CA GLY A 98 6.85 4.07 10.36
C GLY A 98 5.54 4.57 9.76
N ASN A 99 5.57 5.33 8.68
CA ASN A 99 4.37 5.83 8.01
C ASN A 99 3.61 4.73 7.22
N LEU A 100 4.26 3.62 6.92
CA LEU A 100 3.65 2.46 6.26
C LEU A 100 3.05 1.45 7.26
N SER A 101 3.41 1.58 8.54
CA SER A 101 2.95 0.73 9.65
C SER A 101 1.58 1.21 10.19
N ALA A 102 1.22 0.73 11.38
CA ALA A 102 -0.04 1.09 12.05
C ALA A 102 -0.26 2.60 12.23
N SER A 103 0.81 3.40 12.35
CA SER A 103 0.70 4.86 12.48
C SER A 103 0.20 5.56 11.22
N GLY A 104 0.48 5.01 10.04
CA GLY A 104 -0.04 5.51 8.77
C GLY A 104 -1.41 4.98 8.36
N LEU A 105 -1.96 4.03 9.14
CA LEU A 105 -3.17 3.29 8.76
C LEU A 105 -4.36 4.22 8.51
N PHE A 106 -4.57 5.20 9.38
CA PHE A 106 -5.68 6.15 9.23
C PHE A 106 -5.56 6.96 7.94
N LEU A 107 -4.37 7.52 7.68
CA LEU A 107 -4.10 8.26 6.45
C LEU A 107 -4.26 7.38 5.21
N GLY A 108 -3.78 6.14 5.29
CA GLY A 108 -3.92 5.15 4.22
C GLY A 108 -5.38 4.82 3.90
N MET A 109 -6.19 4.54 4.91
CA MET A 109 -7.61 4.29 4.72
C MET A 109 -8.34 5.48 4.09
N MET A 110 -8.09 6.69 4.59
CA MET A 110 -8.67 7.90 4.04
C MET A 110 -8.25 8.12 2.59
N SER A 111 -6.97 7.93 2.29
CA SER A 111 -6.44 8.05 0.93
C SER A 111 -7.09 7.04 -0.03
N ALA A 112 -7.24 5.78 0.38
CA ALA A 112 -7.89 4.76 -0.42
C ALA A 112 -9.34 5.12 -0.76
N VAL A 113 -10.12 5.55 0.24
CA VAL A 113 -11.52 5.94 0.06
C VAL A 113 -11.63 7.18 -0.84
N PHE A 114 -10.87 8.23 -0.55
CA PHE A 114 -10.92 9.46 -1.35
C PHE A 114 -10.50 9.24 -2.80
N ALA A 115 -9.46 8.43 -3.04
CA ALA A 115 -9.02 8.14 -4.40
C ALA A 115 -10.14 7.47 -5.22
N VAL A 116 -10.79 6.45 -4.68
CA VAL A 116 -11.88 5.74 -5.36
C VAL A 116 -13.11 6.65 -5.54
N GLU A 117 -13.46 7.47 -4.55
CA GLU A 117 -14.57 8.42 -4.66
C GLU A 117 -14.30 9.51 -5.73
N ILE A 118 -13.07 10.00 -5.84
CA ILE A 118 -12.69 10.95 -6.90
C ILE A 118 -12.81 10.29 -8.27
N ILE A 119 -12.31 9.06 -8.43
CA ILE A 119 -12.43 8.30 -9.68
C ILE A 119 -13.91 8.14 -10.07
N ARG A 120 -14.74 7.70 -9.13
CA ARG A 120 -16.18 7.57 -9.32
C ARG A 120 -16.83 8.88 -9.77
N TRP A 121 -16.52 9.97 -9.08
CA TRP A 121 -17.09 11.28 -9.36
C TRP A 121 -16.71 11.81 -10.76
N VAL A 122 -15.45 11.61 -11.18
CA VAL A 122 -14.96 12.01 -12.50
C VAL A 122 -15.63 11.18 -13.60
N LEU A 123 -15.73 9.87 -13.42
CA LEU A 123 -16.36 8.95 -14.38
C LEU A 123 -17.88 9.17 -14.48
N ALA A 124 -18.56 9.48 -13.37
CA ALA A 124 -19.97 9.81 -13.34
C ALA A 124 -20.31 11.08 -14.14
N ARG A 125 -19.34 11.98 -14.32
CA ARG A 125 -19.46 13.18 -15.18
C ARG A 125 -19.16 12.90 -16.65
N GLY A 126 -18.81 11.67 -17.00
CA GLY A 126 -18.48 11.27 -18.38
C GLY A 126 -17.09 11.75 -18.83
N TRP A 127 -16.23 12.19 -17.89
CA TRP A 127 -14.87 12.64 -18.17
C TRP A 127 -13.94 11.42 -18.31
N LYS A 128 -14.07 10.73 -19.43
CA LYS A 128 -13.24 9.59 -19.78
C LYS A 128 -12.77 9.71 -21.23
N LEU A 129 -11.59 9.15 -21.52
CA LEU A 129 -11.06 9.03 -22.88
C LEU A 129 -11.71 7.81 -23.56
N THR A 130 -12.81 8.02 -24.26
CA THR A 130 -13.42 6.96 -25.06
C THR A 130 -12.55 6.62 -26.26
N MET A 131 -12.09 5.37 -26.31
CA MET A 131 -11.34 4.85 -27.45
C MET A 131 -12.29 4.24 -28.49
N PRO A 132 -11.90 4.24 -29.81
CA PRO A 132 -12.63 3.52 -30.84
C PRO A 132 -12.72 2.03 -30.55
N ASP A 133 -13.78 1.37 -31.04
CA ASP A 133 -14.06 -0.07 -30.85
C ASP A 133 -12.96 -1.01 -31.36
N SER A 134 -12.00 -0.49 -32.14
CA SER A 134 -10.84 -1.24 -32.64
C SER A 134 -9.76 -1.53 -31.59
N VAL A 135 -9.83 -0.91 -30.40
CA VAL A 135 -8.84 -1.06 -29.34
C VAL A 135 -9.23 -2.20 -28.40
N PRO A 136 -8.30 -3.10 -28.02
CA PRO A 136 -8.57 -4.15 -27.04
C PRO A 136 -9.11 -3.58 -25.72
N SER A 137 -10.12 -4.25 -25.16
CA SER A 137 -10.84 -3.77 -23.95
C SER A 137 -9.95 -3.49 -22.74
N ASN A 138 -8.86 -4.26 -22.57
CA ASN A 138 -7.91 -4.04 -21.49
C ASN A 138 -7.11 -2.75 -21.64
N VAL A 139 -6.79 -2.37 -22.89
CA VAL A 139 -6.09 -1.12 -23.18
C VAL A 139 -7.05 0.06 -23.01
N ALA A 140 -8.27 -0.05 -23.50
CA ALA A 140 -9.30 0.98 -23.37
C ALA A 140 -9.57 1.34 -21.89
N LYS A 141 -9.68 0.34 -21.02
CA LYS A 141 -9.86 0.56 -19.55
C LYS A 141 -8.72 1.34 -18.93
N SER A 142 -7.48 1.09 -19.34
CA SER A 142 -6.32 1.84 -18.80
C SER A 142 -6.36 3.31 -19.22
N PHE A 143 -6.84 3.63 -20.42
CA PHE A 143 -7.04 5.00 -20.86
C PHE A 143 -8.23 5.69 -20.22
N ASP A 144 -9.31 4.96 -19.93
CA ASP A 144 -10.47 5.47 -19.21
C ASP A 144 -10.08 5.94 -17.79
N ALA A 145 -9.11 5.29 -17.16
CA ALA A 145 -8.61 5.63 -15.83
C ALA A 145 -7.62 6.81 -15.82
N LEU A 146 -7.11 7.26 -16.98
CA LEU A 146 -6.06 8.26 -17.06
C LEU A 146 -6.55 9.65 -16.59
N ILE A 147 -7.72 10.09 -17.05
CA ILE A 147 -8.30 11.37 -16.62
C ILE A 147 -8.64 11.36 -15.13
N PRO A 148 -9.38 10.36 -14.61
CA PRO A 148 -9.62 10.26 -13.17
C PRO A 148 -8.33 10.26 -12.35
N GLY A 149 -7.29 9.54 -12.79
CA GLY A 149 -6.00 9.48 -12.12
C GLY A 149 -5.31 10.84 -12.03
N LEU A 150 -5.36 11.64 -13.10
CA LEU A 150 -4.83 13.01 -13.08
C LEU A 150 -5.53 13.86 -12.01
N PHE A 151 -6.87 13.76 -11.90
CA PHE A 151 -7.62 14.47 -10.87
C PHE A 151 -7.26 14.01 -9.46
N VAL A 152 -7.11 12.70 -9.24
CA VAL A 152 -6.65 12.16 -7.95
C VAL A 152 -5.30 12.78 -7.57
N ILE A 153 -4.30 12.70 -8.45
CA ILE A 153 -2.95 13.23 -8.19
C ILE A 153 -2.99 14.73 -7.91
N LEU A 154 -3.73 15.51 -8.70
CA LEU A 154 -3.84 16.97 -8.50
C LEU A 154 -4.48 17.31 -7.16
N ILE A 155 -5.59 16.66 -6.80
CA ILE A 155 -6.30 16.93 -5.55
C ILE A 155 -5.40 16.56 -4.36
N PHE A 156 -4.76 15.40 -4.37
CA PHE A 156 -3.87 15.00 -3.30
C PHE A 156 -2.62 15.89 -3.19
N ASN A 157 -2.13 16.42 -4.32
CA ASN A 157 -1.01 17.35 -4.30
C ASN A 157 -1.41 18.74 -3.74
N ILE A 158 -2.66 19.17 -3.93
CA ILE A 158 -3.18 20.41 -3.33
C ILE A 158 -3.39 20.24 -1.81
N LEU A 159 -3.78 19.04 -1.38
CA LEU A 159 -4.01 18.73 0.04
C LEU A 159 -2.71 18.52 0.85
N ARG A 160 -1.59 18.33 0.19
CA ARG A 160 -0.27 18.16 0.81
C ARG A 160 0.27 19.46 1.42
#